data_5ccd2a497c480135513a3a1a7bc710a1
#
_entry.id   5ccd2a497c480135513a3a1a7bc710a1
#
_cell.length_a   1.000
_cell.length_b   1.000
_cell.length_c   1.000
_cell.angle_alpha   90.00
_cell.angle_beta   90.00
_cell.angle_gamma   90.00
#
_symmetry.space_group_name_H-M   'P 1'
#
loop_
_entity.id
_entity.type
_entity.pdbx_description
1 polymer ?
#
loop_
_entity_poly.entity_id
_entity_poly.type
_entity_poly.pdbx_seq_one_letter_code
_entity_poly.pdbx_strand_id
1 'polypeptide(L)'
;MVVAFCCYLIRRMGRSGKVENVDATRPGMWPELGVAHPISKVIAESARIFSRLGFTVADGPDIENPFNNFTALNTPPHHPSQDRSDTFWLAADALLRTQTSPVQVRTMMQNRPPVRVICPGRTYRRDTTDATHSANFHQIEGLYVDVKPVSLADLKSVLSYFAKEMMGDGGVRFRPHFFPFTEPSVEVDFRCHVCKGKGCKVCKQSGWIEIAGAGMVDPRVFGHVGWNPEEVSGYAFGFGVERIAMIKYGIPDIRWLYENDLRFLAQTA
;
A
#
# COMPACT_ATOMS: atom_id res chain seq x y z
N MET A 1 -6.18 1.41 -34.46
CA MET A 1 -5.69 0.02 -34.53
C MET A 1 -5.02 -0.34 -35.86
N VAL A 2 -5.46 0.18 -37.00
CA VAL A 2 -4.89 -0.13 -38.32
C VAL A 2 -3.50 0.50 -38.56
N VAL A 3 -3.22 1.69 -38.02
CA VAL A 3 -1.95 2.43 -38.26
C VAL A 3 -0.75 1.77 -37.54
N ALA A 4 -0.95 1.16 -36.37
CA ALA A 4 0.12 0.49 -35.63
C ALA A 4 0.58 -0.80 -36.31
N PHE A 5 -0.31 -1.48 -37.02
CA PHE A 5 -0.01 -2.71 -37.75
C PHE A 5 0.85 -2.44 -39.02
N CYS A 6 0.62 -1.30 -39.68
CA CYS A 6 1.38 -0.90 -40.86
C CYS A 6 2.84 -0.54 -40.51
N CYS A 7 3.07 0.13 -39.37
CA CYS A 7 4.43 0.49 -38.90
C CYS A 7 5.28 -0.74 -38.48
N TYR A 8 4.65 -1.80 -37.99
CA TYR A 8 5.36 -3.03 -37.60
C TYR A 8 5.84 -3.81 -38.84
N LEU A 9 5.03 -3.88 -39.88
CA LEU A 9 5.41 -4.51 -41.16
C LEU A 9 6.55 -3.75 -41.87
N ILE A 10 6.54 -2.42 -41.85
CA ILE A 10 7.57 -1.59 -42.50
C ILE A 10 8.94 -1.71 -41.78
N ARG A 11 8.98 -1.92 -40.47
CA ARG A 11 10.24 -2.15 -39.74
C ARG A 11 10.91 -3.50 -39.99
N ARG A 12 10.19 -4.52 -40.47
CA ARG A 12 10.72 -5.84 -40.84
C ARG A 12 11.22 -5.94 -42.26
N MET A 13 10.98 -4.94 -43.08
CA MET A 13 11.61 -4.84 -44.42
C MET A 13 13.07 -4.44 -44.25
N GLY A 14 13.93 -5.43 -44.07
CA GLY A 14 15.39 -5.21 -44.03
C GLY A 14 15.85 -4.55 -45.33
N ARG A 15 16.92 -3.77 -45.27
CA ARG A 15 17.56 -3.01 -46.36
C ARG A 15 18.04 -3.87 -47.56
N SER A 16 17.75 -5.16 -47.64
CA SER A 16 18.23 -6.09 -48.66
C SER A 16 17.20 -6.49 -49.72
N GLY A 17 16.00 -5.89 -49.77
CA GLY A 17 15.01 -6.09 -50.86
C GLY A 17 14.52 -7.53 -51.08
N LYS A 18 14.86 -8.50 -50.24
CA LYS A 18 14.27 -9.84 -50.28
C LYS A 18 13.01 -9.85 -49.45
N VAL A 19 11.87 -9.92 -50.09
CA VAL A 19 10.58 -10.22 -49.45
C VAL A 19 10.67 -11.68 -48.98
N GLU A 20 10.81 -11.88 -47.65
CA GLU A 20 10.60 -13.21 -47.07
C GLU A 20 9.15 -13.62 -47.40
N ASN A 21 8.97 -14.76 -48.06
CA ASN A 21 7.65 -15.33 -48.32
C ASN A 21 6.97 -15.59 -46.96
N VAL A 22 6.08 -14.69 -46.57
CA VAL A 22 5.23 -14.89 -45.41
C VAL A 22 4.20 -15.95 -45.76
N ASP A 23 4.30 -17.10 -45.12
CA ASP A 23 3.30 -18.16 -45.24
C ASP A 23 1.98 -17.68 -44.58
N ALA A 24 1.04 -17.25 -45.43
CA ALA A 24 -0.25 -16.72 -44.97
C ALA A 24 -1.18 -17.82 -44.40
N THR A 25 -0.81 -19.10 -44.50
CA THR A 25 -1.57 -20.24 -43.94
C THR A 25 -1.20 -20.49 -42.45
N ARG A 26 -0.09 -19.93 -42.00
CA ARG A 26 0.28 -20.02 -40.57
C ARG A 26 -0.64 -19.15 -39.73
N PRO A 27 -1.12 -19.66 -38.61
CA PRO A 27 -1.84 -18.81 -37.67
C PRO A 27 -0.95 -17.64 -37.26
N GLY A 28 -1.51 -16.43 -37.24
CA GLY A 28 -0.80 -15.22 -36.83
C GLY A 28 -0.29 -15.38 -35.40
N MET A 29 0.98 -14.99 -35.16
CA MET A 29 1.47 -14.87 -33.77
C MET A 29 0.79 -13.66 -33.19
N TRP A 30 -0.15 -13.90 -32.30
CA TRP A 30 -0.70 -12.84 -31.44
C TRP A 30 0.36 -12.45 -30.42
N PRO A 31 0.63 -11.16 -30.20
CA PRO A 31 1.50 -10.76 -29.12
C PRO A 31 0.87 -11.22 -27.79
N GLU A 32 1.66 -11.85 -26.95
CA GLU A 32 1.21 -12.16 -25.60
C GLU A 32 0.83 -10.86 -24.88
N LEU A 33 -0.36 -10.84 -24.31
CA LEU A 33 -0.79 -9.70 -23.49
C LEU A 33 0.04 -9.67 -22.21
N GLY A 34 0.58 -8.51 -21.88
CA GLY A 34 1.28 -8.32 -20.61
C GLY A 34 0.35 -8.54 -19.42
N VAL A 35 0.93 -8.93 -18.31
CA VAL A 35 0.23 -9.17 -17.04
C VAL A 35 0.47 -8.00 -16.09
N ALA A 36 -0.58 -7.55 -15.40
CA ALA A 36 -0.42 -6.52 -14.38
C ALA A 36 0.43 -7.05 -13.21
N HIS A 37 1.36 -6.24 -12.72
CA HIS A 37 2.22 -6.59 -11.60
C HIS A 37 1.42 -6.87 -10.32
N PRO A 38 1.79 -7.85 -9.46
CA PRO A 38 1.06 -8.18 -8.23
C PRO A 38 0.80 -6.98 -7.32
N ILE A 39 1.78 -6.09 -7.15
CA ILE A 39 1.63 -4.85 -6.37
C ILE A 39 0.50 -3.99 -6.97
N SER A 40 0.51 -3.77 -8.28
CA SER A 40 -0.52 -2.97 -8.96
C SER A 40 -1.91 -3.59 -8.84
N LYS A 41 -2.01 -4.93 -8.90
CA LYS A 41 -3.28 -5.66 -8.68
C LYS A 41 -3.81 -5.43 -7.27
N VAL A 42 -2.95 -5.55 -6.24
CA VAL A 42 -3.35 -5.33 -4.83
C VAL A 42 -3.78 -3.89 -4.61
N ILE A 43 -3.05 -2.91 -5.15
CA ILE A 43 -3.42 -1.49 -5.04
C ILE A 43 -4.78 -1.23 -5.69
N ALA A 44 -4.99 -1.69 -6.92
CA ALA A 44 -6.24 -1.50 -7.65
C ALA A 44 -7.43 -2.18 -6.93
N GLU A 45 -7.23 -3.39 -6.42
CA GLU A 45 -8.26 -4.12 -5.69
C GLU A 45 -8.57 -3.45 -4.34
N SER A 46 -7.56 -2.99 -3.61
CA SER A 46 -7.75 -2.22 -2.37
C SER A 46 -8.55 -0.94 -2.64
N ALA A 47 -8.18 -0.18 -3.68
CA ALA A 47 -8.92 1.02 -4.07
C ALA A 47 -10.38 0.70 -4.41
N ARG A 48 -10.64 -0.38 -5.12
CA ARG A 48 -12.02 -0.84 -5.44
C ARG A 48 -12.81 -1.24 -4.18
N ILE A 49 -12.18 -1.90 -3.22
CA ILE A 49 -12.83 -2.30 -1.97
C ILE A 49 -13.18 -1.06 -1.14
N PHE A 50 -12.21 -0.17 -0.93
CA PHE A 50 -12.42 1.05 -0.13
C PHE A 50 -13.36 2.05 -0.81
N SER A 51 -13.40 2.14 -2.14
CA SER A 51 -14.34 3.01 -2.84
C SER A 51 -15.81 2.64 -2.56
N ARG A 52 -16.11 1.35 -2.36
CA ARG A 52 -17.45 0.88 -1.94
C ARG A 52 -17.85 1.36 -0.54
N LEU A 53 -16.85 1.71 0.28
CA LEU A 53 -17.02 2.29 1.60
C LEU A 53 -16.95 3.82 1.59
N GLY A 54 -16.92 4.44 0.41
CA GLY A 54 -16.91 5.89 0.22
C GLY A 54 -15.52 6.54 0.38
N PHE A 55 -14.45 5.77 0.36
CA PHE A 55 -13.09 6.33 0.33
C PHE A 55 -12.71 6.76 -1.09
N THR A 56 -12.03 7.88 -1.19
CA THR A 56 -11.38 8.36 -2.41
C THR A 56 -9.88 8.12 -2.33
N VAL A 57 -9.19 8.09 -3.47
CA VAL A 57 -7.72 7.97 -3.51
C VAL A 57 -7.12 9.37 -3.45
N ALA A 58 -6.20 9.57 -2.52
CA ALA A 58 -5.36 10.76 -2.43
C ALA A 58 -3.91 10.40 -2.73
N ASP A 59 -3.21 11.29 -3.42
CA ASP A 59 -1.81 11.12 -3.79
C ASP A 59 -0.95 12.26 -3.21
N GLY A 60 0.36 12.03 -3.10
CA GLY A 60 1.31 13.01 -2.61
C GLY A 60 2.75 12.67 -2.94
N PRO A 61 3.68 13.61 -2.74
CA PRO A 61 5.07 13.47 -3.13
C PRO A 61 5.82 12.41 -2.31
N ASP A 62 6.80 11.76 -2.93
CA ASP A 62 7.72 10.84 -2.26
C ASP A 62 8.76 11.59 -1.39
N ILE A 63 9.11 12.81 -1.79
CA ILE A 63 9.99 13.69 -1.01
C ILE A 63 9.15 14.57 -0.11
N GLU A 64 9.39 14.48 1.18
CA GLU A 64 8.61 15.18 2.21
C GLU A 64 9.48 16.01 3.14
N ASN A 65 8.83 16.91 3.86
CA ASN A 65 9.44 17.66 4.93
C ASN A 65 9.25 16.95 6.30
N PRO A 66 10.09 17.26 7.30
CA PRO A 66 10.01 16.65 8.62
C PRO A 66 8.69 16.93 9.36
N PHE A 67 8.07 18.08 9.08
CA PHE A 67 6.79 18.42 9.70
C PHE A 67 5.70 17.42 9.31
N ASN A 68 5.49 17.19 8.02
CA ASN A 68 4.45 16.26 7.54
C ASN A 68 4.74 14.82 7.91
N ASN A 69 6.04 14.41 7.85
CA ASN A 69 6.39 12.99 8.06
C ASN A 69 6.49 12.59 9.54
N PHE A 70 6.71 13.56 10.44
CA PHE A 70 6.95 13.30 11.85
C PHE A 70 6.14 14.20 12.78
N THR A 71 6.36 15.52 12.75
CA THR A 71 5.81 16.46 13.75
C THR A 71 4.29 16.44 13.75
N ALA A 72 3.66 16.59 12.57
CA ALA A 72 2.20 16.57 12.44
C ALA A 72 1.58 15.23 12.82
N LEU A 73 2.38 14.16 12.83
CA LEU A 73 2.00 12.81 13.25
C LEU A 73 2.41 12.53 14.72
N ASN A 74 2.59 13.58 15.50
CA ASN A 74 2.91 13.49 16.93
C ASN A 74 4.16 12.63 17.24
N THR A 75 5.08 12.50 16.29
CA THR A 75 6.35 11.80 16.49
C THR A 75 7.37 12.77 17.07
N PRO A 76 7.88 12.53 18.30
CA PRO A 76 8.77 13.47 18.97
C PRO A 76 10.14 13.55 18.28
N PRO A 77 10.88 14.70 18.41
CA PRO A 77 12.15 14.93 17.69
C PRO A 77 13.23 13.89 17.93
N HIS A 78 13.20 13.20 19.07
CA HIS A 78 14.18 12.16 19.45
C HIS A 78 13.68 10.73 19.22
N HIS A 79 12.60 10.56 18.48
CA HIS A 79 12.10 9.23 18.17
C HIS A 79 13.07 8.50 17.23
N PRO A 80 13.39 7.21 17.46
CA PRO A 80 14.33 6.45 16.64
C PRO A 80 14.07 6.50 15.14
N SER A 81 12.81 6.53 14.72
CA SER A 81 12.43 6.64 13.30
C SER A 81 12.93 7.91 12.60
N GLN A 82 13.35 8.94 13.35
CA GLN A 82 13.95 10.15 12.78
C GLN A 82 15.47 10.06 12.63
N ASP A 83 16.08 9.00 13.16
CA ASP A 83 17.53 8.80 13.01
C ASP A 83 17.89 8.55 11.54
N ARG A 84 19.12 8.96 11.18
CA ARG A 84 19.68 8.73 9.84
C ARG A 84 19.94 7.25 9.56
N SER A 85 19.96 6.40 10.57
CA SER A 85 20.02 4.94 10.40
C SER A 85 18.74 4.38 9.81
N ASP A 86 17.57 4.99 10.07
CA ASP A 86 16.26 4.47 9.71
C ASP A 86 15.61 5.24 8.57
N THR A 87 15.90 6.55 8.43
CA THR A 87 15.30 7.44 7.44
C THR A 87 16.32 7.92 6.40
N PHE A 88 15.90 7.97 5.13
CA PHE A 88 16.69 8.58 4.04
C PHE A 88 16.50 10.10 4.03
N TRP A 89 17.39 10.81 4.67
CA TRP A 89 17.46 12.27 4.64
C TRP A 89 18.21 12.73 3.38
N LEU A 90 17.57 13.62 2.60
CA LEU A 90 18.13 14.23 1.40
C LEU A 90 18.80 15.58 1.73
N ALA A 91 18.18 16.33 2.66
CA ALA A 91 18.68 17.58 3.20
C ALA A 91 18.22 17.74 4.66
N ALA A 92 18.52 18.85 5.31
CA ALA A 92 18.08 19.12 6.68
C ALA A 92 16.55 19.22 6.82
N ASP A 93 15.88 19.63 5.76
CA ASP A 93 14.43 19.86 5.68
C ASP A 93 13.71 18.97 4.66
N ALA A 94 14.41 17.95 4.10
CA ALA A 94 13.88 17.06 3.09
C ALA A 94 14.31 15.61 3.32
N LEU A 95 13.36 14.68 3.18
CA LEU A 95 13.56 13.24 3.34
C LEU A 95 12.69 12.45 2.36
N LEU A 96 13.03 11.19 2.15
CA LEU A 96 12.11 10.25 1.52
C LEU A 96 11.09 9.78 2.56
N ARG A 97 9.79 9.90 2.27
CA ARG A 97 8.72 9.56 3.23
C ARG A 97 8.84 8.13 3.72
N THR A 98 8.74 7.94 5.03
CA THR A 98 8.85 6.64 5.69
C THR A 98 7.51 5.89 5.76
N GLN A 99 6.44 6.58 5.40
CA GLN A 99 5.04 6.13 5.42
C GLN A 99 4.21 7.02 4.48
N THR A 100 2.98 6.63 4.17
CA THR A 100 2.09 7.47 3.34
C THR A 100 1.21 8.42 4.17
N SER A 101 1.34 8.43 5.50
CA SER A 101 0.64 9.35 6.43
C SER A 101 0.83 10.85 6.10
N PRO A 102 1.97 11.32 5.55
CA PRO A 102 2.09 12.71 5.08
C PRO A 102 1.01 13.12 4.09
N VAL A 103 0.52 12.20 3.26
CA VAL A 103 -0.60 12.47 2.34
C VAL A 103 -1.88 12.73 3.11
N GLN A 104 -2.12 12.00 4.22
CA GLN A 104 -3.25 12.25 5.10
C GLN A 104 -3.17 13.64 5.74
N VAL A 105 -1.98 14.04 6.23
CA VAL A 105 -1.71 15.38 6.78
C VAL A 105 -2.01 16.46 5.74
N ARG A 106 -1.48 16.33 4.53
CA ARG A 106 -1.74 17.27 3.42
C ARG A 106 -3.23 17.35 3.07
N THR A 107 -3.90 16.20 3.04
CA THR A 107 -5.34 16.14 2.75
C THR A 107 -6.14 16.88 3.82
N MET A 108 -5.83 16.68 5.09
CA MET A 108 -6.49 17.40 6.20
C MET A 108 -6.24 18.91 6.14
N MET A 109 -5.02 19.35 5.81
CA MET A 109 -4.70 20.78 5.67
C MET A 109 -5.44 21.47 4.52
N GLN A 110 -5.77 20.73 3.47
CA GLN A 110 -6.40 21.27 2.26
C GLN A 110 -7.93 21.18 2.26
N ASN A 111 -8.50 20.35 3.14
CA ASN A 111 -9.93 20.08 3.16
C ASN A 111 -10.52 20.35 4.55
N ARG A 112 -11.84 20.26 4.63
CA ARG A 112 -12.60 20.27 5.89
C ARG A 112 -13.29 18.92 6.07
N PRO A 113 -13.57 18.48 7.31
CA PRO A 113 -14.38 17.29 7.54
C PRO A 113 -15.75 17.39 6.85
N PRO A 114 -16.31 16.25 6.36
CA PRO A 114 -15.75 14.91 6.47
C PRO A 114 -14.65 14.64 5.44
N VAL A 115 -13.59 13.95 5.87
CA VAL A 115 -12.51 13.46 5.01
C VAL A 115 -12.47 11.95 5.07
N ARG A 116 -12.49 11.29 3.91
CA ARG A 116 -12.41 9.83 3.80
C ARG A 116 -11.54 9.45 2.61
N VAL A 117 -10.28 9.10 2.89
CA VAL A 117 -9.27 8.87 1.85
C VAL A 117 -8.45 7.61 2.12
N ILE A 118 -7.96 7.00 1.04
CA ILE A 118 -6.83 6.08 1.07
C ILE A 118 -5.65 6.69 0.32
N CYS A 119 -4.45 6.44 0.80
CA CYS A 119 -3.20 7.00 0.30
C CYS A 119 -2.26 5.88 -0.10
N PRO A 120 -2.42 5.28 -1.30
CA PRO A 120 -1.45 4.31 -1.81
C PRO A 120 -0.17 5.03 -2.25
N GLY A 121 0.98 4.44 -1.97
CA GLY A 121 2.24 5.03 -2.43
C GLY A 121 3.48 4.28 -1.98
N ARG A 122 4.61 4.66 -2.54
CA ARG A 122 5.92 4.16 -2.14
C ARG A 122 6.34 4.76 -0.81
N THR A 123 7.09 3.99 -0.05
CA THR A 123 7.69 4.38 1.22
C THR A 123 9.12 3.87 1.29
N TYR A 124 9.94 4.53 2.10
CA TYR A 124 11.37 4.34 2.09
C TYR A 124 11.89 4.25 3.53
N ARG A 125 12.54 3.14 3.87
CA ARG A 125 13.19 2.93 5.18
C ARG A 125 14.57 2.32 4.95
N ARG A 126 15.52 2.64 5.79
CA ARG A 126 16.89 2.11 5.67
C ARG A 126 17.01 0.69 6.22
N ASP A 127 15.98 -0.11 6.02
CA ASP A 127 15.98 -1.51 6.39
C ASP A 127 16.96 -2.32 5.52
N THR A 128 17.61 -3.29 6.13
CA THR A 128 18.39 -4.27 5.38
C THR A 128 17.45 -5.15 4.56
N THR A 129 17.72 -5.25 3.26
CA THR A 129 16.91 -6.09 2.36
C THR A 129 17.09 -7.57 2.67
N ASP A 130 15.98 -8.24 2.99
CA ASP A 130 15.89 -9.67 3.22
C ASP A 130 14.67 -10.28 2.49
N ALA A 131 14.25 -11.49 2.85
CA ALA A 131 13.09 -12.15 2.25
C ALA A 131 11.74 -11.47 2.59
N THR A 132 11.70 -10.59 3.59
CA THR A 132 10.48 -9.96 4.14
C THR A 132 10.53 -8.43 4.19
N HIS A 133 11.72 -7.85 4.02
CA HIS A 133 11.96 -6.40 4.07
C HIS A 133 12.64 -5.90 2.80
N SER A 134 12.29 -4.69 2.40
CA SER A 134 12.93 -3.94 1.33
C SER A 134 13.06 -2.48 1.75
N ALA A 135 14.16 -1.84 1.40
CA ALA A 135 14.37 -0.41 1.66
C ALA A 135 13.34 0.49 0.94
N ASN A 136 12.73 -0.01 -0.11
CA ASN A 136 11.65 0.62 -0.86
C ASN A 136 10.49 -0.37 -0.95
N PHE A 137 9.32 0.02 -0.47
CA PHE A 137 8.10 -0.80 -0.49
C PHE A 137 6.86 0.09 -0.65
N HIS A 138 5.68 -0.51 -0.77
CA HIS A 138 4.43 0.23 -0.93
C HIS A 138 3.56 0.09 0.31
N GLN A 139 2.92 1.19 0.68
CA GLN A 139 1.87 1.20 1.70
C GLN A 139 0.55 1.69 1.11
N ILE A 140 -0.53 1.26 1.70
CA ILE A 140 -1.83 1.92 1.61
C ILE A 140 -2.22 2.30 3.01
N GLU A 141 -2.38 3.60 3.24
CA GLU A 141 -2.93 4.11 4.48
C GLU A 141 -4.29 4.72 4.23
N GLY A 142 -5.18 4.61 5.22
CA GLY A 142 -6.52 5.17 5.15
C GLY A 142 -6.80 6.09 6.31
N LEU A 143 -7.56 7.14 6.04
CA LEU A 143 -8.02 8.11 7.02
C LEU A 143 -9.52 8.36 6.83
N TYR A 144 -10.27 8.30 7.92
CA TYR A 144 -11.62 8.83 8.01
C TYR A 144 -11.75 9.74 9.20
N VAL A 145 -12.18 10.98 8.96
CA VAL A 145 -12.48 11.99 9.99
C VAL A 145 -13.79 12.63 9.69
N ASP A 146 -14.63 12.81 10.72
CA ASP A 146 -15.93 13.48 10.60
C ASP A 146 -16.17 14.37 11.84
N VAL A 147 -17.08 15.32 11.69
CA VAL A 147 -17.66 16.09 12.80
C VAL A 147 -18.72 15.28 13.58
N LYS A 148 -19.23 14.21 12.97
CA LYS A 148 -20.03 13.21 13.68
C LYS A 148 -19.10 12.27 14.45
N PRO A 149 -19.55 11.74 15.60
CA PRO A 149 -18.75 10.79 16.36
C PRO A 149 -18.34 9.57 15.51
N VAL A 150 -17.03 9.33 15.44
CA VAL A 150 -16.42 8.17 14.81
C VAL A 150 -15.83 7.29 15.91
N SER A 151 -16.02 5.99 15.82
CA SER A 151 -15.66 5.04 16.87
C SER A 151 -14.63 3.99 16.41
N LEU A 152 -13.98 3.35 17.38
CA LEU A 152 -13.13 2.17 17.13
C LEU A 152 -13.93 1.01 16.50
N ALA A 153 -15.25 0.94 16.76
CA ALA A 153 -16.11 -0.07 16.13
C ALA A 153 -16.25 0.16 14.63
N ASP A 154 -16.32 1.42 14.19
CA ASP A 154 -16.35 1.77 12.77
C ASP A 154 -15.04 1.34 12.08
N LEU A 155 -13.89 1.63 12.69
CA LEU A 155 -12.58 1.18 12.20
C LEU A 155 -12.53 -0.35 12.07
N LYS A 156 -12.94 -1.07 13.13
CA LYS A 156 -12.98 -2.54 13.11
C LYS A 156 -13.88 -3.09 12.01
N SER A 157 -15.02 -2.45 11.77
CA SER A 157 -15.97 -2.85 10.72
C SER A 157 -15.36 -2.69 9.33
N VAL A 158 -14.73 -1.55 9.06
CA VAL A 158 -14.07 -1.26 7.78
C VAL A 158 -12.93 -2.25 7.51
N LEU A 159 -12.06 -2.50 8.49
CA LEU A 159 -10.95 -3.43 8.33
C LEU A 159 -11.39 -4.90 8.24
N SER A 160 -12.45 -5.28 8.94
CA SER A 160 -13.05 -6.62 8.82
C SER A 160 -13.66 -6.83 7.44
N TYR A 161 -14.33 -5.81 6.89
CA TYR A 161 -14.85 -5.85 5.52
C TYR A 161 -13.70 -5.95 4.50
N PHE A 162 -12.67 -5.12 4.63
CA PHE A 162 -11.50 -5.18 3.77
C PHE A 162 -10.83 -6.56 3.78
N ALA A 163 -10.61 -7.12 4.97
CA ALA A 163 -10.01 -8.44 5.11
C ALA A 163 -10.84 -9.54 4.42
N LYS A 164 -12.17 -9.49 4.58
CA LYS A 164 -13.09 -10.43 3.94
C LYS A 164 -13.05 -10.34 2.42
N GLU A 165 -13.13 -9.12 1.87
CA GLU A 165 -13.11 -8.90 0.41
C GLU A 165 -11.75 -9.25 -0.21
N MET A 166 -10.64 -8.93 0.47
CA MET A 166 -9.29 -9.13 -0.05
C MET A 166 -8.79 -10.58 0.08
N MET A 167 -9.12 -11.25 1.19
CA MET A 167 -8.54 -12.54 1.58
C MET A 167 -9.58 -13.66 1.74
N GLY A 168 -10.88 -13.36 1.62
CA GLY A 168 -11.97 -14.30 1.90
C GLY A 168 -12.28 -14.41 3.40
N ASP A 169 -13.00 -15.46 3.82
CA ASP A 169 -13.53 -15.62 5.18
C ASP A 169 -12.45 -15.96 6.25
N GLY A 170 -11.32 -15.24 6.20
CA GLY A 170 -10.15 -15.51 7.04
C GLY A 170 -10.25 -15.12 8.51
N GLY A 171 -11.17 -14.29 8.92
CA GLY A 171 -11.25 -13.74 10.28
C GLY A 171 -10.14 -12.71 10.56
N VAL A 172 -10.47 -11.74 11.41
CA VAL A 172 -9.58 -10.63 11.80
C VAL A 172 -9.46 -10.62 13.32
N ARG A 173 -8.25 -10.34 13.81
CA ARG A 173 -7.97 -10.13 15.22
C ARG A 173 -7.34 -8.76 15.42
N PHE A 174 -7.80 -8.03 16.43
CA PHE A 174 -7.27 -6.74 16.83
C PHE A 174 -6.54 -6.92 18.15
N ARG A 175 -5.28 -6.48 18.21
CA ARG A 175 -4.45 -6.51 19.42
C ARG A 175 -4.09 -5.09 19.82
N PRO A 176 -4.20 -4.71 21.13
CA PRO A 176 -3.70 -3.41 21.58
C PRO A 176 -2.23 -3.21 21.19
N HIS A 177 -1.92 -2.01 20.75
CA HIS A 177 -0.57 -1.59 20.40
C HIS A 177 -0.39 -0.10 20.70
N PHE A 178 0.78 0.45 20.45
CA PHE A 178 1.07 1.87 20.57
C PHE A 178 1.62 2.45 19.27
N PHE A 179 1.01 3.56 18.84
CA PHE A 179 1.54 4.42 17.79
C PHE A 179 1.43 5.88 18.25
N PRO A 180 2.41 6.76 17.94
CA PRO A 180 2.39 8.14 18.45
C PRO A 180 1.23 9.00 17.93
N PHE A 181 0.64 8.62 16.81
CA PHE A 181 -0.41 9.34 16.07
C PHE A 181 -1.82 8.76 16.27
N THR A 182 -1.98 7.71 17.05
CA THR A 182 -3.29 7.09 17.34
C THR A 182 -3.43 6.70 18.81
N GLU A 183 -4.66 6.89 19.38
CA GLU A 183 -5.05 6.47 20.71
C GLU A 183 -6.57 6.25 20.78
N PRO A 184 -7.07 5.02 21.04
CA PRO A 184 -6.32 3.78 21.19
C PRO A 184 -5.76 3.27 19.87
N SER A 185 -4.63 2.59 19.95
CA SER A 185 -3.97 1.95 18.81
C SER A 185 -4.14 0.44 18.84
N VAL A 186 -4.20 -0.17 17.67
CA VAL A 186 -4.31 -1.62 17.49
C VAL A 186 -3.44 -2.12 16.34
N GLU A 187 -2.86 -3.28 16.50
CA GLU A 187 -2.38 -4.10 15.39
C GLU A 187 -3.50 -5.02 14.89
N VAL A 188 -3.50 -5.25 13.59
CA VAL A 188 -4.52 -6.02 12.88
C VAL A 188 -3.90 -7.26 12.26
N ASP A 189 -4.32 -8.41 12.76
CA ASP A 189 -3.86 -9.70 12.25
C ASP A 189 -4.97 -10.36 11.42
N PHE A 190 -4.57 -10.92 10.28
CA PHE A 190 -5.44 -11.79 9.50
C PHE A 190 -5.13 -13.25 9.81
N ARG A 191 -6.17 -14.09 9.84
CA ARG A 191 -5.99 -15.52 10.00
C ARG A 191 -5.14 -16.06 8.83
N CYS A 192 -4.11 -16.83 9.15
CA CYS A 192 -3.23 -17.39 8.14
C CYS A 192 -4.03 -18.24 7.14
N HIS A 193 -4.02 -17.83 5.87
CA HIS A 193 -4.75 -18.52 4.79
C HIS A 193 -4.14 -19.89 4.46
N VAL A 194 -2.82 -20.08 4.67
CA VAL A 194 -2.12 -21.33 4.39
C VAL A 194 -2.57 -22.44 5.34
N CYS A 195 -2.54 -22.19 6.64
CA CYS A 195 -2.88 -23.19 7.66
C CYS A 195 -4.29 -23.04 8.24
N LYS A 196 -5.06 -22.03 7.78
CA LYS A 196 -6.41 -21.73 8.25
C LYS A 196 -6.49 -21.58 9.79
N GLY A 197 -5.44 -20.99 10.37
CA GLY A 197 -5.34 -20.77 11.82
C GLY A 197 -4.73 -21.92 12.64
N LYS A 198 -4.35 -23.05 12.02
CA LYS A 198 -3.77 -24.21 12.73
C LYS A 198 -2.31 -24.01 13.16
N GLY A 199 -1.62 -23.03 12.62
CA GLY A 199 -0.18 -22.83 12.78
C GLY A 199 0.63 -23.47 11.65
N CYS A 200 1.60 -22.73 11.09
CA CYS A 200 2.55 -23.20 10.09
C CYS A 200 3.81 -22.32 10.09
N LYS A 201 4.79 -22.69 9.29
CA LYS A 201 6.04 -21.90 9.16
C LYS A 201 5.79 -20.45 8.72
N VAL A 202 4.83 -20.21 7.83
CA VAL A 202 4.50 -18.86 7.31
C VAL A 202 4.02 -17.94 8.42
N CYS A 203 3.14 -18.41 9.29
CA CYS A 203 2.62 -17.64 10.43
C CYS A 203 3.43 -17.85 11.72
N LYS A 204 4.62 -18.46 11.64
CA LYS A 204 5.48 -18.77 12.79
C LYS A 204 4.70 -19.52 13.89
N GLN A 205 3.88 -20.49 13.50
CA GLN A 205 3.04 -21.34 14.37
C GLN A 205 1.90 -20.60 15.09
N SER A 206 1.73 -19.30 14.88
CA SER A 206 0.70 -18.50 15.57
C SER A 206 -0.72 -18.71 15.03
N GLY A 207 -0.85 -19.15 13.78
CA GLY A 207 -2.12 -19.17 13.04
C GLY A 207 -2.59 -17.80 12.53
N TRP A 208 -1.83 -16.71 12.82
CA TRP A 208 -2.15 -15.33 12.47
C TRP A 208 -0.98 -14.64 11.81
N ILE A 209 -1.27 -13.68 10.94
CA ILE A 209 -0.27 -12.87 10.25
C ILE A 209 -0.64 -11.41 10.47
N GLU A 210 0.27 -10.64 11.06
CA GLU A 210 0.14 -9.19 11.19
C GLU A 210 0.15 -8.54 9.81
N ILE A 211 -0.85 -7.69 9.54
CA ILE A 211 -1.06 -7.04 8.25
C ILE A 211 -1.01 -5.53 8.38
N ALA A 212 -1.62 -4.96 9.43
CA ALA A 212 -1.86 -3.52 9.53
C ALA A 212 -1.65 -2.99 10.94
N GLY A 213 -1.25 -1.73 11.03
CA GLY A 213 -1.45 -0.89 12.19
C GLY A 213 -2.68 0.00 12.00
N ALA A 214 -3.43 0.28 13.07
CA ALA A 214 -4.61 1.11 13.01
C ALA A 214 -4.92 1.75 14.37
N GLY A 215 -5.80 2.75 14.40
CA GLY A 215 -6.25 3.36 15.66
C GLY A 215 -7.15 4.57 15.44
N MET A 216 -7.66 5.09 16.55
CA MET A 216 -8.31 6.39 16.54
C MET A 216 -7.25 7.48 16.45
N VAL A 217 -7.47 8.49 15.61
CA VAL A 217 -6.50 9.57 15.42
C VAL A 217 -6.33 10.34 16.74
N ASP A 218 -5.07 10.51 17.16
CA ASP A 218 -4.76 11.29 18.37
C ASP A 218 -5.20 12.76 18.18
N PRO A 219 -5.89 13.37 19.16
CA PRO A 219 -6.36 14.76 19.09
C PRO A 219 -5.27 15.78 18.74
N ARG A 220 -4.02 15.53 19.13
CA ARG A 220 -2.89 16.39 18.81
C ARG A 220 -2.60 16.47 17.31
N VAL A 221 -2.86 15.38 16.56
CA VAL A 221 -2.72 15.37 15.09
C VAL A 221 -3.69 16.37 14.46
N PHE A 222 -4.94 16.44 14.94
CA PHE A 222 -5.92 17.44 14.48
C PHE A 222 -5.45 18.86 14.77
N GLY A 223 -4.90 19.10 15.97
CA GLY A 223 -4.31 20.40 16.32
C GLY A 223 -3.17 20.83 15.38
N HIS A 224 -2.30 19.91 14.97
CA HIS A 224 -1.20 20.20 14.04
C HIS A 224 -1.67 20.58 12.63
N VAL A 225 -2.83 20.11 12.20
CA VAL A 225 -3.42 20.47 10.89
C VAL A 225 -4.41 21.65 10.98
N GLY A 226 -4.54 22.28 12.16
CA GLY A 226 -5.37 23.46 12.38
C GLY A 226 -6.87 23.17 12.58
N TRP A 227 -7.23 21.93 12.92
CA TRP A 227 -8.60 21.55 13.26
C TRP A 227 -8.81 21.56 14.78
N ASN A 228 -10.03 21.88 15.20
CA ASN A 228 -10.39 21.80 16.62
C ASN A 228 -10.60 20.32 17.02
N PRO A 229 -9.77 19.76 17.93
CA PRO A 229 -9.88 18.37 18.34
C PRO A 229 -11.20 18.01 19.01
N GLU A 230 -11.90 18.99 19.60
CA GLU A 230 -13.18 18.78 20.29
C GLU A 230 -14.35 18.66 19.30
N GLU A 231 -14.18 19.05 18.04
CA GLU A 231 -15.24 19.08 17.03
C GLU A 231 -15.15 17.90 16.06
N VAL A 232 -14.04 17.15 16.07
CA VAL A 232 -13.80 16.09 15.10
C VAL A 232 -13.32 14.81 15.78
N SER A 233 -13.67 13.69 15.17
CA SER A 233 -13.11 12.40 15.53
C SER A 233 -12.85 11.58 14.28
N GLY A 234 -11.93 10.62 14.36
CA GLY A 234 -11.57 9.83 13.20
C GLY A 234 -10.67 8.66 13.53
N TYR A 235 -10.46 7.83 12.54
CA TYR A 235 -9.52 6.72 12.62
C TYR A 235 -8.58 6.72 11.42
N ALA A 236 -7.41 6.11 11.64
CA ALA A 236 -6.43 5.83 10.60
C ALA A 236 -6.01 4.36 10.64
N PHE A 237 -5.55 3.86 9.50
CA PHE A 237 -4.97 2.52 9.36
C PHE A 237 -3.92 2.52 8.25
N GLY A 238 -2.99 1.54 8.30
CA GLY A 238 -1.98 1.39 7.27
C GLY A 238 -1.49 -0.05 7.15
N PHE A 239 -1.21 -0.50 5.93
CA PHE A 239 -0.68 -1.82 5.65
C PHE A 239 0.30 -1.83 4.47
N GLY A 240 1.25 -2.77 4.51
CA GLY A 240 2.20 -3.02 3.42
C GLY A 240 1.55 -3.79 2.29
N VAL A 241 1.65 -3.26 1.07
CA VAL A 241 1.07 -3.86 -0.14
C VAL A 241 1.75 -5.18 -0.49
N GLU A 242 3.08 -5.22 -0.37
CA GLU A 242 3.89 -6.42 -0.64
C GLU A 242 3.49 -7.57 0.27
N ARG A 243 3.22 -7.29 1.55
CA ARG A 243 2.81 -8.35 2.48
C ARG A 243 1.48 -8.98 2.07
N ILE A 244 0.52 -8.17 1.63
CA ILE A 244 -0.75 -8.67 1.08
C ILE A 244 -0.50 -9.46 -0.21
N ALA A 245 0.32 -8.94 -1.13
CA ALA A 245 0.65 -9.63 -2.38
C ALA A 245 1.34 -10.98 -2.12
N MET A 246 2.32 -11.01 -1.22
CA MET A 246 3.02 -12.24 -0.83
C MET A 246 2.06 -13.30 -0.29
N ILE A 247 1.15 -12.89 0.59
CA ILE A 247 0.15 -13.78 1.15
C ILE A 247 -0.83 -14.26 0.07
N LYS A 248 -1.37 -13.34 -0.73
CA LYS A 248 -2.42 -13.62 -1.71
C LYS A 248 -1.94 -14.52 -2.84
N TYR A 249 -0.72 -14.32 -3.31
CA TYR A 249 -0.13 -15.05 -4.43
C TYR A 249 0.86 -16.15 -4.02
N GLY A 250 1.06 -16.37 -2.70
CA GLY A 250 1.98 -17.39 -2.20
C GLY A 250 3.46 -17.09 -2.48
N ILE A 251 3.84 -15.81 -2.54
CA ILE A 251 5.20 -15.37 -2.84
C ILE A 251 6.07 -15.51 -1.58
N PRO A 252 7.13 -16.33 -1.60
CA PRO A 252 7.93 -16.61 -0.41
C PRO A 252 8.97 -15.51 -0.07
N ASP A 253 9.30 -14.67 -1.04
CA ASP A 253 10.39 -13.70 -0.94
C ASP A 253 10.00 -12.38 -1.62
N ILE A 254 10.07 -11.28 -0.86
CA ILE A 254 9.70 -9.94 -1.33
C ILE A 254 10.54 -9.48 -2.53
N ARG A 255 11.78 -9.95 -2.65
CA ARG A 255 12.69 -9.56 -3.73
C ARG A 255 12.16 -9.95 -5.09
N TRP A 256 11.40 -11.04 -5.21
CA TRP A 256 10.77 -11.46 -6.47
C TRP A 256 9.82 -10.41 -7.05
N LEU A 257 9.22 -9.58 -6.19
CA LEU A 257 8.37 -8.46 -6.63
C LEU A 257 9.16 -7.33 -7.30
N TYR A 258 10.49 -7.30 -7.16
CA TYR A 258 11.36 -6.24 -7.65
C TYR A 258 12.38 -6.70 -8.72
N GLU A 259 12.53 -8.02 -8.90
CA GLU A 259 13.46 -8.60 -9.90
C GLU A 259 12.93 -8.52 -11.33
N ASN A 260 11.64 -8.28 -11.52
CA ASN A 260 10.99 -8.13 -12.84
C ASN A 260 11.12 -9.38 -13.75
N ASP A 261 11.24 -10.58 -13.17
CA ASP A 261 11.28 -11.83 -13.94
C ASP A 261 9.91 -12.10 -14.57
N LEU A 262 9.84 -12.09 -15.89
CA LEU A 262 8.61 -12.31 -16.66
C LEU A 262 7.97 -13.69 -16.37
N ARG A 263 8.78 -14.70 -16.08
CA ARG A 263 8.30 -16.06 -15.73
C ARG A 263 7.55 -16.04 -14.38
N PHE A 264 8.05 -15.24 -13.44
CA PHE A 264 7.37 -15.01 -12.16
C PHE A 264 6.07 -14.23 -12.38
N LEU A 265 6.13 -13.12 -13.14
CA LEU A 265 4.95 -12.30 -13.38
C LEU A 265 3.84 -13.08 -14.09
N ALA A 266 4.18 -13.97 -15.02
CA ALA A 266 3.20 -14.84 -15.69
C ALA A 266 2.46 -15.79 -14.74
N GLN A 267 3.09 -16.20 -13.63
CA GLN A 267 2.45 -17.08 -12.62
C GLN A 267 1.43 -16.34 -11.75
N THR A 268 1.48 -15.02 -11.74
CA THR A 268 0.56 -14.17 -10.97
C THR A 268 -0.56 -13.57 -11.83
N ALA A 269 -0.73 -14.08 -13.05
CA ALA A 269 -1.71 -13.61 -14.06
C ALA A 269 -3.18 -13.73 -13.58
#